data_9cafce27e8c68ef1cfc801a6c57744f5
#
_entry.id   9cafce27e8c68ef1cfc801a6c57744f5
#
_cell.length_a   1.000
_cell.length_b   1.000
_cell.length_c   1.000
_cell.angle_alpha   90.00
_cell.angle_beta   90.00
_cell.angle_gamma   90.00
#
_symmetry.space_group_name_H-M   'P 1'
#
loop_
_entity.id
_entity.type
_entity.pdbx_description
1 polymer ?
#
loop_
_entity_poly.entity_id
_entity_poly.type
_entity_poly.pdbx_seq_one_letter_code
_entity_poly.pdbx_strand_id
1 'polypeptide(L)'
;IGSLSLYRRCVKKILPGEGSLRRLRIEISNTIDVSEGALAPRALLVGVGGTARAALKLARHYYKMSDDCRSMTAEQLDGLCAFLCGGKKEASDLILRLEAERIHTLIPGMLILQHVFRLFKAQQLVVSKYGVREGYLCQRILKNNTDTPKTGS
;
A
#
# COMPACT_ATOMS: atom_id res chain seq x y z
N ILE A 1 -0.62 12.47 -2.47
CA ILE A 1 -0.31 11.71 -3.70
C ILE A 1 -1.19 10.47 -3.77
N GLY A 2 -1.74 10.17 -4.95
CA GLY A 2 -2.62 9.00 -5.16
C GLY A 2 -2.16 8.15 -6.34
N SER A 3 -2.32 6.82 -6.23
CA SER A 3 -1.91 5.87 -7.27
C SER A 3 -2.55 6.13 -8.63
N LEU A 4 -3.83 6.51 -8.67
CA LEU A 4 -4.51 6.84 -9.93
C LEU A 4 -4.00 8.15 -10.54
N SER A 5 -3.74 9.17 -9.73
CA SER A 5 -3.16 10.44 -10.20
C SER A 5 -1.76 10.22 -10.80
N LEU A 6 -0.93 9.44 -10.12
CA LEU A 6 0.38 9.05 -10.62
C LEU A 6 0.30 8.27 -11.93
N TYR A 7 -0.63 7.32 -12.01
CA TYR A 7 -0.82 6.56 -13.24
C TYR A 7 -1.13 7.49 -14.41
N ARG A 8 -2.12 8.38 -14.27
CA ARG A 8 -2.52 9.33 -15.32
C ARG A 8 -1.38 10.26 -15.77
N ARG A 9 -0.53 10.68 -14.83
CA ARG A 9 0.58 11.60 -15.12
C ARG A 9 1.80 10.90 -15.72
N CYS A 10 2.11 9.69 -15.31
CA CYS A 10 3.40 9.05 -15.61
C CYS A 10 3.30 7.87 -16.56
N VAL A 11 2.13 7.25 -16.73
CA VAL A 11 1.97 6.00 -17.46
C VAL A 11 1.11 6.22 -18.70
N LYS A 12 1.62 5.80 -19.87
CA LYS A 12 0.92 5.92 -21.17
C LYS A 12 0.34 4.59 -21.67
N LYS A 13 0.69 3.46 -21.04
CA LYS A 13 0.26 2.10 -21.40
C LYS A 13 -0.48 1.47 -20.23
N ILE A 14 -1.13 0.34 -20.45
CA ILE A 14 -1.85 -0.39 -19.38
C ILE A 14 -0.92 -0.68 -18.19
N LEU A 15 0.27 -1.19 -18.46
CA LEU A 15 1.30 -1.37 -17.45
C LEU A 15 2.49 -0.45 -17.71
N PRO A 16 3.15 0.07 -16.67
CA PRO A 16 4.29 0.96 -16.84
C PRO A 16 5.49 0.22 -17.40
N GLY A 17 6.03 0.70 -18.51
CA GLY A 17 7.36 0.32 -18.98
C GLY A 17 8.46 1.06 -18.21
N GLU A 18 9.72 0.74 -18.48
CA GLU A 18 10.91 1.23 -17.76
C GLU A 18 10.94 2.76 -17.63
N GLY A 19 10.71 3.50 -18.72
CA GLY A 19 10.67 4.96 -18.69
C GLY A 19 9.52 5.52 -17.84
N SER A 20 8.37 4.82 -17.76
CA SER A 20 7.27 5.19 -16.89
C SER A 20 7.59 4.90 -15.43
N LEU A 21 8.24 3.78 -15.13
CA LEU A 21 8.69 3.42 -13.78
C LEU A 21 9.68 4.45 -13.23
N ARG A 22 10.61 4.91 -14.06
CA ARG A 22 11.55 5.98 -13.69
C ARG A 22 10.79 7.28 -13.34
N ARG A 23 9.85 7.71 -14.19
CA ARG A 23 9.02 8.90 -13.91
C ARG A 23 8.20 8.75 -12.63
N LEU A 24 7.59 7.59 -12.40
CA LEU A 24 6.83 7.30 -11.19
C LEU A 24 7.69 7.48 -9.94
N ARG A 25 8.91 6.91 -9.92
CA ARG A 25 9.82 7.03 -8.77
C ARG A 25 10.24 8.48 -8.50
N ILE A 26 10.57 9.23 -9.55
CA ILE A 26 10.93 10.66 -9.42
C ILE A 26 9.74 11.45 -8.87
N GLU A 27 8.56 11.25 -9.41
CA GLU A 27 7.36 11.97 -8.97
C GLU A 27 6.95 11.64 -7.54
N ILE A 28 7.10 10.38 -7.13
CA ILE A 28 6.86 9.94 -5.75
C ILE A 28 7.87 10.63 -4.82
N SER A 29 9.15 10.60 -5.14
CA SER A 29 10.20 11.22 -4.35
C SER A 29 9.99 12.72 -4.20
N ASN A 30 9.68 13.42 -5.29
CA ASN A 30 9.43 14.87 -5.27
C ASN A 30 8.18 15.26 -4.47
N THR A 31 7.17 14.39 -4.43
CA THR A 31 5.90 14.70 -3.74
C THR A 31 5.94 14.31 -2.27
N ILE A 32 6.68 13.26 -1.92
CA ILE A 32 6.86 12.78 -0.55
C ILE A 32 8.32 13.13 -0.15
N ASP A 33 8.69 14.37 -0.33
CA ASP A 33 9.98 14.86 0.13
C ASP A 33 9.85 15.22 1.62
N VAL A 34 10.51 14.42 2.43
CA VAL A 34 10.70 14.71 3.85
C VAL A 34 12.20 14.79 4.04
N SER A 35 12.67 15.92 4.58
CA SER A 35 14.09 16.13 4.87
C SER A 35 14.68 14.90 5.58
N GLU A 36 15.78 14.39 5.09
CA GLU A 36 16.47 13.26 5.73
C GLU A 36 16.67 13.55 7.22
N GLY A 37 16.19 12.65 8.08
CA GLY A 37 16.26 12.83 9.54
C GLY A 37 15.02 13.45 10.19
N ALA A 38 14.07 14.01 9.43
CA ALA A 38 12.83 14.55 10.01
C ALA A 38 11.87 13.48 10.52
N LEU A 39 11.98 12.25 10.02
CA LEU A 39 11.15 11.13 10.45
C LEU A 39 11.97 10.13 11.27
N ALA A 40 11.48 9.85 12.47
CA ALA A 40 12.07 8.78 13.28
C ALA A 40 11.85 7.41 12.61
N PRO A 41 12.84 6.52 12.59
CA PRO A 41 12.67 5.16 12.11
C PRO A 41 11.50 4.45 12.81
N ARG A 42 10.73 3.68 12.06
CA ARG A 42 9.61 2.88 12.57
C ARG A 42 9.79 1.45 12.13
N ALA A 43 9.98 0.53 13.08
CA ALA A 43 10.11 -0.89 12.76
C ALA A 43 8.85 -1.46 12.09
N LEU A 44 7.68 -0.93 12.43
CA LEU A 44 6.38 -1.39 11.98
C LEU A 44 5.56 -0.28 11.34
N LEU A 45 4.99 -0.55 10.15
CA LEU A 45 3.97 0.27 9.53
C LEU A 45 2.64 -0.49 9.49
N VAL A 46 1.55 0.24 9.66
CA VAL A 46 0.20 -0.31 9.52
C VAL A 46 -0.41 0.20 8.22
N GLY A 47 -0.65 -0.72 7.30
CA GLY A 47 -1.29 -0.43 6.01
C GLY A 47 -2.81 -0.51 6.12
N VAL A 48 -3.49 0.59 5.78
CA VAL A 48 -4.95 0.66 5.71
C VAL A 48 -5.38 0.99 4.30
N GLY A 49 -6.34 0.25 3.76
CA GLY A 49 -6.91 0.54 2.45
C GLY A 49 -6.53 -0.45 1.35
N GLY A 50 -6.97 -0.12 0.13
CA GLY A 50 -6.96 -1.08 -0.98
C GLY A 50 -5.57 -1.45 -1.48
N THR A 51 -4.63 -0.52 -1.52
CA THR A 51 -3.25 -0.80 -1.99
C THR A 51 -2.53 -1.77 -1.06
N ALA A 52 -2.59 -1.55 0.27
CA ALA A 52 -1.95 -2.43 1.24
C ALA A 52 -2.56 -3.85 1.22
N ARG A 53 -3.89 -3.95 1.09
CA ARG A 53 -4.59 -5.25 0.96
C ARG A 53 -4.22 -5.97 -0.32
N ALA A 54 -4.16 -5.27 -1.45
CA ALA A 54 -3.75 -5.85 -2.72
C ALA A 54 -2.28 -6.31 -2.69
N ALA A 55 -1.39 -5.50 -2.11
CA ALA A 55 0.01 -5.87 -1.91
C ALA A 55 0.15 -7.17 -1.11
N LEU A 56 -0.56 -7.27 0.03
CA LEU A 56 -0.53 -8.47 0.86
C LEU A 56 -1.10 -9.70 0.14
N LYS A 57 -2.20 -9.54 -0.61
CA LYS A 57 -2.80 -10.64 -1.39
C LYS A 57 -1.85 -11.18 -2.45
N LEU A 58 -1.17 -10.28 -3.17
CA LEU A 58 -0.15 -10.66 -4.14
C LEU A 58 1.06 -11.31 -3.48
N ALA A 59 1.54 -10.78 -2.33
CA ALA A 59 2.64 -11.34 -1.56
C ALA A 59 2.33 -12.76 -1.09
N ARG A 60 1.14 -13.00 -0.52
CA ARG A 60 0.70 -14.33 -0.11
C ARG A 60 0.80 -15.33 -1.26
N HIS A 61 0.30 -14.95 -2.43
CA HIS A 61 0.35 -15.82 -3.60
C HIS A 61 1.79 -16.02 -4.10
N TYR A 62 2.57 -14.96 -4.22
CA TYR A 62 3.92 -14.99 -4.77
C TYR A 62 4.90 -15.75 -3.87
N TYR A 63 4.81 -15.53 -2.56
CA TYR A 63 5.67 -16.18 -1.56
C TYR A 63 5.07 -17.43 -0.93
N LYS A 64 3.90 -17.89 -1.39
CA LYS A 64 3.19 -19.06 -0.86
C LYS A 64 2.95 -18.95 0.66
N MET A 65 2.57 -17.75 1.12
CA MET A 65 2.28 -17.48 2.52
C MET A 65 0.87 -17.99 2.88
N SER A 66 0.66 -18.26 4.17
CA SER A 66 -0.69 -18.59 4.68
C SER A 66 -1.70 -17.47 4.43
N ASP A 67 -2.96 -17.83 4.17
CA ASP A 67 -4.05 -16.89 3.99
C ASP A 67 -4.34 -16.07 5.26
N ASP A 68 -3.98 -16.56 6.42
CA ASP A 68 -4.09 -15.85 7.70
C ASP A 68 -2.98 -14.84 7.94
N CYS A 69 -1.88 -14.91 7.18
CA CYS A 69 -0.76 -14.00 7.33
C CYS A 69 -1.20 -12.58 6.99
N ARG A 70 -1.06 -11.65 7.92
CA ARG A 70 -1.48 -10.26 7.77
C ARG A 70 -0.33 -9.27 7.67
N SER A 71 0.87 -9.77 7.57
CA SER A 71 2.06 -8.94 7.47
C SER A 71 2.99 -9.41 6.35
N MET A 72 3.86 -8.50 5.91
CA MET A 72 4.99 -8.79 5.03
C MET A 72 6.20 -7.99 5.47
N THR A 73 7.39 -8.50 5.19
CA THR A 73 8.65 -7.79 5.47
C THR A 73 8.97 -6.77 4.38
N ALA A 74 9.94 -5.89 4.66
CA ALA A 74 10.47 -4.94 3.68
C ALA A 74 11.07 -5.67 2.47
N GLU A 75 11.81 -6.76 2.71
CA GLU A 75 12.42 -7.58 1.66
C GLU A 75 11.36 -8.23 0.76
N GLN A 76 10.26 -8.72 1.36
CA GLN A 76 9.13 -9.28 0.61
C GLN A 76 8.45 -8.21 -0.24
N LEU A 77 8.27 -7.00 0.28
CA LEU A 77 7.72 -5.88 -0.48
C LEU A 77 8.63 -5.48 -1.63
N ASP A 78 9.93 -5.35 -1.38
CA ASP A 78 10.92 -4.99 -2.40
C ASP A 78 11.03 -6.05 -3.49
N GLY A 79 11.07 -7.33 -3.14
CA GLY A 79 11.09 -8.45 -4.09
C GLY A 79 9.82 -8.51 -4.94
N LEU A 80 8.65 -8.32 -4.33
CA LEU A 80 7.38 -8.25 -5.06
C LEU A 80 7.34 -7.05 -6.01
N CYS A 81 7.79 -5.86 -5.59
CA CYS A 81 7.89 -4.68 -6.45
C CYS A 81 8.85 -4.93 -7.63
N ALA A 82 9.99 -5.55 -7.40
CA ALA A 82 10.95 -5.90 -8.46
C ALA A 82 10.34 -6.86 -9.48
N PHE A 83 9.62 -7.89 -9.02
CA PHE A 83 8.91 -8.84 -9.88
C PHE A 83 7.84 -8.14 -10.73
N LEU A 84 6.96 -7.35 -10.10
CA LEU A 84 5.87 -6.66 -10.80
C LEU A 84 6.36 -5.59 -11.80
N CYS A 85 7.46 -4.92 -11.48
CA CYS A 85 8.08 -3.91 -12.34
C CYS A 85 9.00 -4.50 -13.43
N GLY A 86 9.32 -5.78 -13.37
CA GLY A 86 10.24 -6.44 -14.30
C GLY A 86 9.72 -6.63 -15.73
N GLY A 87 8.47 -6.26 -16.02
CA GLY A 87 7.87 -6.31 -17.35
C GLY A 87 7.63 -7.73 -17.90
N LYS A 88 7.74 -8.74 -17.07
CA LYS A 88 7.51 -10.15 -17.46
C LYS A 88 6.01 -10.44 -17.56
N LYS A 89 5.64 -11.34 -18.47
CA LYS A 89 4.26 -11.76 -18.67
C LYS A 89 3.62 -12.32 -17.39
N GLU A 90 4.38 -13.09 -16.62
CA GLU A 90 3.93 -13.71 -15.37
C GLU A 90 3.48 -12.67 -14.34
N ALA A 91 4.12 -11.49 -14.31
CA ALA A 91 3.71 -10.39 -13.43
C ALA A 91 2.36 -9.80 -13.86
N SER A 92 2.17 -9.62 -15.17
CA SER A 92 0.89 -9.15 -15.73
C SER A 92 -0.23 -10.15 -15.48
N ASP A 93 0.03 -11.43 -15.71
CA ASP A 93 -0.95 -12.50 -15.49
C ASP A 93 -1.34 -12.61 -14.01
N LEU A 94 -0.38 -12.42 -13.10
CA LEU A 94 -0.65 -12.40 -11.66
C LEU A 94 -1.56 -11.24 -11.27
N ILE A 95 -1.29 -10.03 -11.78
CA ILE A 95 -2.13 -8.85 -11.51
C ILE A 95 -3.54 -9.09 -12.05
N LEU A 96 -3.68 -9.53 -13.30
CA LEU A 96 -4.97 -9.76 -13.92
C LEU A 96 -5.80 -10.82 -13.19
N ARG A 97 -5.15 -11.87 -12.69
CA ARG A 97 -5.82 -12.95 -11.97
C ARG A 97 -6.30 -12.54 -10.58
N LEU A 98 -5.50 -11.76 -9.84
CA LEU A 98 -5.78 -11.46 -8.44
C LEU A 98 -6.39 -10.09 -8.21
N GLU A 99 -6.00 -9.08 -9.01
CA GLU A 99 -6.31 -7.67 -8.79
C GLU A 99 -6.59 -6.94 -10.11
N ALA A 100 -7.36 -7.55 -11.02
CA ALA A 100 -7.67 -7.00 -12.36
C ALA A 100 -8.20 -5.56 -12.32
N GLU A 101 -9.07 -5.25 -11.36
CA GLU A 101 -9.64 -3.91 -11.17
C GLU A 101 -8.59 -2.84 -10.84
N ARG A 102 -7.40 -3.28 -10.37
CA ARG A 102 -6.31 -2.40 -9.97
C ARG A 102 -5.15 -2.37 -10.94
N ILE A 103 -5.31 -2.91 -12.14
CA ILE A 103 -4.20 -3.03 -13.11
C ILE A 103 -3.49 -1.70 -13.37
N HIS A 104 -4.22 -0.60 -13.35
CA HIS A 104 -3.65 0.74 -13.56
C HIS A 104 -3.05 1.36 -12.30
N THR A 105 -3.53 1.00 -11.11
CA THR A 105 -3.19 1.68 -9.86
C THR A 105 -2.29 0.87 -8.95
N LEU A 106 -2.16 -0.43 -9.21
CA LEU A 106 -1.41 -1.34 -8.35
C LEU A 106 0.07 -1.00 -8.31
N ILE A 107 0.75 -0.97 -9.46
CA ILE A 107 2.20 -0.68 -9.52
C ILE A 107 2.51 0.72 -8.97
N PRO A 108 1.83 1.81 -9.37
CA PRO A 108 2.03 3.11 -8.72
C PRO A 108 1.82 3.09 -7.21
N GLY A 109 0.77 2.38 -6.74
CA GLY A 109 0.49 2.24 -5.31
C GLY A 109 1.56 1.44 -4.56
N MET A 110 2.07 0.37 -5.15
CA MET A 110 3.19 -0.42 -4.61
C MET A 110 4.47 0.41 -4.48
N LEU A 111 4.77 1.24 -5.49
CA LEU A 111 5.94 2.12 -5.46
C LEU A 111 5.82 3.23 -4.40
N ILE A 112 4.61 3.76 -4.17
CA ILE A 112 4.37 4.68 -3.03
C ILE A 112 4.66 3.94 -1.72
N LEU A 113 4.10 2.75 -1.54
CA LEU A 113 4.29 1.96 -0.33
C LEU A 113 5.77 1.65 -0.08
N GLN A 114 6.49 1.22 -1.11
CA GLN A 114 7.93 0.98 -1.07
C GLN A 114 8.72 2.23 -0.66
N HIS A 115 8.38 3.39 -1.22
CA HIS A 115 9.02 4.66 -0.87
C HIS A 115 8.79 5.03 0.60
N VAL A 116 7.56 4.90 1.09
CA VAL A 116 7.21 5.15 2.50
C VAL A 116 7.99 4.21 3.44
N PHE A 117 8.13 2.94 3.07
CA PHE A 117 8.95 1.98 3.83
C PHE A 117 10.40 2.45 3.99
N ARG A 118 10.99 2.94 2.90
CA ARG A 118 12.37 3.45 2.91
C ARG A 118 12.51 4.71 3.75
N LEU A 119 11.55 5.65 3.65
CA LEU A 119 11.55 6.88 4.45
C LEU A 119 11.55 6.59 5.97
N PHE A 120 10.73 5.63 6.41
CA PHE A 120 10.64 5.27 7.82
C PHE A 120 11.64 4.19 8.23
N LYS A 121 12.49 3.69 7.31
CA LYS A 121 13.36 2.53 7.52
C LYS A 121 12.60 1.35 8.14
N ALA A 122 11.36 1.15 7.69
CA ALA A 122 10.46 0.15 8.24
C ALA A 122 10.90 -1.26 7.85
N GLN A 123 10.70 -2.20 8.76
CA GLN A 123 11.05 -3.60 8.56
C GLN A 123 9.82 -4.45 8.22
N GLN A 124 8.66 -4.05 8.68
CA GLN A 124 7.43 -4.84 8.54
C GLN A 124 6.21 -3.97 8.24
N LEU A 125 5.33 -4.47 7.37
CA LEU A 125 3.99 -3.97 7.13
C LEU A 125 2.98 -4.93 7.73
N VAL A 126 2.12 -4.44 8.60
CA VAL A 126 0.89 -5.14 9.01
C VAL A 126 -0.29 -4.54 8.27
N VAL A 127 -1.11 -5.37 7.64
CA VAL A 127 -2.27 -4.89 6.88
C VAL A 127 -3.53 -5.01 7.72
N SER A 128 -4.19 -3.87 7.95
CA SER A 128 -5.44 -3.82 8.70
C SER A 128 -6.57 -4.54 7.96
N LYS A 129 -7.34 -5.33 8.71
CA LYS A 129 -8.59 -5.92 8.22
C LYS A 129 -9.64 -4.84 7.98
N TYR A 130 -9.63 -3.80 8.80
CA TYR A 130 -10.61 -2.72 8.77
C TYR A 130 -10.07 -1.53 7.98
N GLY A 131 -10.97 -0.82 7.31
CA GLY A 131 -10.67 0.40 6.59
C GLY A 131 -11.00 1.66 7.40
N VAL A 132 -10.76 2.82 6.79
CA VAL A 132 -11.06 4.13 7.40
C VAL A 132 -12.55 4.29 7.68
N ARG A 133 -13.43 3.69 6.85
CA ARG A 133 -14.89 3.76 7.02
C ARG A 133 -15.33 3.06 8.30
N GLU A 134 -14.85 1.85 8.54
CA GLU A 134 -15.14 1.08 9.74
C GLU A 134 -14.62 1.79 11.00
N GLY A 135 -13.40 2.35 10.93
CA GLY A 135 -12.83 3.14 12.01
C GLY A 135 -13.67 4.38 12.35
N TYR A 136 -14.16 5.09 11.33
CA TYR A 136 -15.04 6.25 11.54
C TYR A 136 -16.38 5.85 12.16
N LEU A 137 -17.01 4.77 11.70
CA LEU A 137 -18.25 4.26 12.29
C LEU A 137 -18.07 3.87 13.75
N CYS A 138 -17.01 3.11 14.07
CA CYS A 138 -16.70 2.74 15.45
C CYS A 138 -16.49 3.97 16.33
N GLN A 139 -15.78 4.99 15.87
CA GLN A 139 -15.55 6.22 16.61
C GLN A 139 -16.88 6.97 16.90
N ARG A 140 -17.78 7.02 15.92
CA ARG A 140 -19.10 7.68 16.09
C ARG A 140 -19.99 6.91 17.05
N ILE A 141 -20.07 5.59 16.91
CA ILE A 141 -20.92 4.75 17.76
C ILE A 141 -20.42 4.74 19.21
N LEU A 142 -19.10 4.56 19.41
CA LEU A 142 -18.52 4.50 20.76
C LEU A 142 -18.61 5.84 21.48
N LYS A 143 -18.40 6.98 20.82
CA LYS A 143 -18.55 8.31 21.45
C LYS A 143 -19.99 8.58 21.87
N ASN A 144 -20.98 8.17 21.07
CA ASN A 144 -22.39 8.40 21.41
C ASN A 144 -22.86 7.54 22.61
N ASN A 145 -22.20 6.42 22.92
CA ASN A 145 -22.53 5.58 24.07
C ASN A 145 -21.87 6.03 25.38
N THR A 146 -20.87 6.93 25.33
CA THR A 146 -20.23 7.48 26.55
C THR A 146 -20.89 8.74 27.07
N ASP A 147 -21.75 9.37 26.28
CA ASP A 147 -22.44 10.63 26.65
C ASP A 147 -23.87 10.43 27.17
N THR A 148 -24.27 9.21 27.56
CA THR A 148 -25.56 9.01 28.27
C THR A 148 -25.35 9.37 29.74
N PRO A 149 -25.90 10.48 30.24
CA PRO A 149 -25.83 10.79 31.67
C PRO A 149 -26.60 9.72 32.45
N LYS A 150 -25.93 9.10 33.41
CA LYS A 150 -26.63 8.34 34.45
C LYS A 150 -27.50 9.32 35.24
N THR A 151 -28.73 9.46 34.84
CA THR A 151 -29.78 9.97 35.70
C THR A 151 -30.07 8.88 36.73
N GLY A 152 -29.39 8.96 37.85
CA GLY A 152 -29.70 8.17 39.04
C GLY A 152 -30.56 9.02 39.99
N SER A 153 -31.68 8.52 40.32
CA SER A 153 -32.51 8.93 41.46
C SER A 153 -31.87 8.48 42.73
#